data_95199505a6bb0b079aa165b01e7e726f
#
_entry.id   95199505a6bb0b079aa165b01e7e726f
#
_cell.length_a   1.000
_cell.length_b   1.000
_cell.length_c   1.000
_cell.angle_alpha   90.00
_cell.angle_beta   90.00
_cell.angle_gamma   90.00
#
_symmetry.space_group_name_H-M   'P 1'
#
loop_
_entity.id
_entity.type
_entity.pdbx_description
1 polymer ?
#
loop_
_entity_poly.entity_id
_entity_poly.type
_entity_poly.pdbx_seq_one_letter_code
_entity_poly.pdbx_strand_id
1 'polypeptide(L)'
;LLRGLVQQQRPRRRTLATARLRAQKDPAALSTEEVLQRLEVIKHMEKQLPYDPWGQPVQTFDVVIPGLLAKKRGATLAEHLRAAGATLRNWVRNVASMRIMAGDKGFPGIPHTSTLSAVTSLQIFRAQSTKASAWVAPIRRAALDTYTRLNEAVAARDEDAVKALAIGDMRAHYLGLVRRQDPARRYVWRCVGERTPCRILSVRSTPAHLGMHVPNDGSRLLTQVLVRFDTLQSLEVYSKKGTLVHKQDAKPVVEHLVLQKRMWYDSPWVVRDVLYEGLENHEKVVAA
;
A
#
# COMPACT_ATOMS: atom_id res chain seq x y z
N LEU A 1 18.57 2.61 50.50
CA LEU A 1 17.51 3.49 51.06
C LEU A 1 17.12 4.52 50.03
N LEU A 2 16.08 4.26 49.22
CA LEU A 2 15.10 5.21 48.64
C LEU A 2 14.21 4.44 47.71
N ARG A 3 13.12 3.86 48.24
CA ARG A 3 11.98 3.39 47.50
C ARG A 3 11.13 4.64 47.14
N GLY A 4 11.17 5.05 45.88
CA GLY A 4 10.36 6.10 45.33
C GLY A 4 9.15 5.51 44.60
N LEU A 5 7.98 5.87 45.03
CA LEU A 5 6.64 5.56 44.56
C LEU A 5 6.50 5.67 43.04
N VAL A 6 6.25 4.57 42.39
CA VAL A 6 5.66 4.54 41.05
C VAL A 6 4.16 4.71 41.22
N GLN A 7 3.67 5.94 41.00
CA GLN A 7 2.25 6.22 40.86
C GLN A 7 1.76 5.59 39.55
N GLN A 8 1.04 4.49 39.64
CA GLN A 8 0.26 3.93 38.56
C GLN A 8 -0.84 4.92 38.16
N GLN A 9 -0.61 5.66 37.07
CA GLN A 9 -1.69 6.39 36.40
C GLN A 9 -2.63 5.35 35.74
N ARG A 10 -3.78 5.12 36.38
CA ARG A 10 -4.88 4.36 35.78
C ARG A 10 -5.34 5.09 34.50
N PRO A 11 -5.48 4.39 33.36
CA PRO A 11 -6.01 5.04 32.15
C PRO A 11 -7.46 5.47 32.41
N ARG A 12 -7.69 6.76 32.31
CA ARG A 12 -9.07 7.33 32.32
C ARG A 12 -9.84 6.71 31.15
N ARG A 13 -10.79 5.87 31.49
CA ARG A 13 -11.74 5.26 30.54
C ARG A 13 -12.46 6.39 29.80
N ARG A 14 -12.25 6.45 28.48
CA ARG A 14 -13.01 7.31 27.56
C ARG A 14 -14.43 6.73 27.40
N THR A 15 -15.30 6.95 28.37
CA THR A 15 -16.69 6.47 28.35
C THR A 15 -17.63 7.31 27.49
N LEU A 16 -17.23 8.53 27.07
CA LEU A 16 -18.05 9.41 26.25
C LEU A 16 -18.05 9.08 24.74
N ALA A 17 -16.99 8.45 24.23
CA ALA A 17 -16.93 8.06 22.80
C ALA A 17 -17.80 6.82 22.51
N THR A 18 -17.90 5.89 23.46
CA THR A 18 -18.75 4.70 23.33
C THR A 18 -20.24 5.00 23.47
N ALA A 19 -20.62 6.05 24.20
CA ALA A 19 -22.01 6.47 24.33
C ALA A 19 -22.54 7.12 23.03
N ARG A 20 -21.69 7.88 22.30
CA ARG A 20 -22.08 8.46 21.00
C ARG A 20 -22.21 7.44 19.87
N LEU A 21 -21.43 6.34 19.89
CA LEU A 21 -21.55 5.26 18.91
C LEU A 21 -22.80 4.38 19.12
N ARG A 22 -23.35 4.33 20.33
CA ARG A 22 -24.60 3.61 20.62
C ARG A 22 -25.88 4.35 20.20
N ALA A 23 -25.79 5.65 19.92
CA ALA A 23 -26.90 6.45 19.41
C ALA A 23 -27.03 6.44 17.87
N GLN A 24 -26.18 5.71 17.14
CA GLN A 24 -26.42 5.44 15.73
C GLN A 24 -27.55 4.42 15.64
N LYS A 25 -28.75 4.91 15.31
CA LYS A 25 -29.89 4.07 14.94
C LYS A 25 -29.43 3.04 13.90
N ASP A 26 -29.81 1.79 14.08
CA ASP A 26 -29.58 0.73 13.09
C ASP A 26 -30.00 1.24 11.70
N PRO A 27 -29.16 1.01 10.66
CA PRO A 27 -29.45 1.51 9.31
C PRO A 27 -30.78 1.00 8.76
N ALA A 28 -31.30 -0.11 9.28
CA ALA A 28 -32.62 -0.65 8.96
C ALA A 28 -33.80 0.14 9.58
N ALA A 29 -33.54 1.02 10.54
CA ALA A 29 -34.56 1.80 11.24
C ALA A 29 -34.66 3.27 10.78
N LEU A 30 -33.93 3.64 9.71
CA LEU A 30 -33.96 4.99 9.15
C LEU A 30 -35.18 5.13 8.24
N SER A 31 -35.92 6.24 8.39
CA SER A 31 -36.97 6.56 7.43
C SER A 31 -36.37 6.83 6.04
N THR A 32 -37.18 6.63 5.00
CA THR A 32 -36.75 6.88 3.61
C THR A 32 -36.27 8.34 3.44
N GLU A 33 -36.87 9.29 4.16
CA GLU A 33 -36.49 10.69 4.15
C GLU A 33 -35.14 10.94 4.81
N GLU A 34 -34.86 10.30 5.96
CA GLU A 34 -33.55 10.38 6.61
C GLU A 34 -32.43 9.79 5.76
N VAL A 35 -32.72 8.73 5.01
CA VAL A 35 -31.78 8.14 4.05
C VAL A 35 -31.51 9.09 2.88
N LEU A 36 -32.57 9.72 2.33
CA LEU A 36 -32.44 10.69 1.24
C LEU A 36 -31.65 11.93 1.68
N GLN A 37 -31.94 12.50 2.85
CA GLN A 37 -31.19 13.63 3.40
C GLN A 37 -29.71 13.28 3.62
N ARG A 38 -29.40 12.10 4.13
CA ARG A 38 -28.00 11.66 4.28
C ARG A 38 -27.31 11.50 2.93
N LEU A 39 -27.99 10.96 1.94
CA LEU A 39 -27.47 10.83 0.57
C LEU A 39 -27.21 12.21 -0.08
N GLU A 40 -28.08 13.19 0.16
CA GLU A 40 -27.87 14.56 -0.32
C GLU A 40 -26.67 15.25 0.36
N VAL A 41 -26.53 15.08 1.67
CA VAL A 41 -25.36 15.58 2.41
C VAL A 41 -24.07 14.94 1.90
N ILE A 42 -24.06 13.63 1.68
CA ILE A 42 -22.90 12.92 1.14
C ILE A 42 -22.58 13.43 -0.28
N LYS A 43 -23.60 13.58 -1.13
CA LYS A 43 -23.46 14.11 -2.49
C LYS A 43 -22.93 15.54 -2.52
N HIS A 44 -23.34 16.35 -1.55
CA HIS A 44 -22.85 17.72 -1.42
C HIS A 44 -21.40 17.76 -0.92
N MET A 45 -21.06 16.93 0.06
CA MET A 45 -19.69 16.78 0.56
C MET A 45 -18.75 16.21 -0.50
N GLU A 46 -19.19 15.25 -1.33
CA GLU A 46 -18.40 14.68 -2.43
C GLU A 46 -18.01 15.76 -3.47
N LYS A 47 -18.83 16.77 -3.68
CA LYS A 47 -18.54 17.90 -4.58
C LYS A 47 -17.59 18.94 -3.97
N GLN A 48 -17.56 19.09 -2.67
CA GLN A 48 -16.81 20.13 -1.97
C GLN A 48 -15.44 19.68 -1.46
N LEU A 49 -15.23 18.38 -1.27
CA LEU A 49 -13.98 17.86 -0.75
C LEU A 49 -13.15 17.29 -1.90
N PRO A 50 -11.94 17.85 -2.15
CA PRO A 50 -10.98 17.28 -3.11
C PRO A 50 -10.43 15.92 -2.63
N TYR A 51 -10.80 15.49 -1.44
CA TYR A 51 -10.44 14.21 -0.84
C TYR A 51 -11.70 13.38 -0.62
N ASP A 52 -11.54 12.06 -0.77
CA ASP A 52 -12.55 11.07 -0.45
C ASP A 52 -13.27 11.43 0.87
N PRO A 53 -14.59 11.70 0.85
CA PRO A 53 -15.36 12.06 2.05
C PRO A 53 -15.29 10.98 3.14
N TRP A 54 -14.93 9.77 2.76
CA TRP A 54 -14.70 8.65 3.67
C TRP A 54 -13.33 8.67 4.34
N GLY A 55 -12.43 9.60 4.02
CA GLY A 55 -11.13 10.00 4.59
C GLY A 55 -10.47 9.09 5.63
N GLN A 56 -11.11 7.97 5.93
CA GLN A 56 -10.60 6.97 6.85
C GLN A 56 -9.43 6.24 6.20
N PRO A 57 -8.30 6.14 6.89
CA PRO A 57 -7.19 5.35 6.40
C PRO A 57 -7.65 3.90 6.27
N VAL A 58 -7.81 3.45 5.03
CA VAL A 58 -8.10 2.03 4.77
C VAL A 58 -6.92 1.22 5.30
N GLN A 59 -7.20 0.21 6.08
CA GLN A 59 -6.17 -0.70 6.60
C GLN A 59 -5.51 -1.49 5.47
N THR A 60 -4.28 -1.94 5.73
CA THR A 60 -3.61 -2.87 4.82
C THR A 60 -4.43 -4.16 4.73
N PHE A 61 -4.77 -4.57 3.51
CA PHE A 61 -5.47 -5.82 3.28
C PHE A 61 -4.58 -7.02 3.64
N ASP A 62 -5.20 -8.19 3.73
CA ASP A 62 -4.51 -9.46 3.96
C ASP A 62 -3.63 -9.83 2.74
N VAL A 63 -2.50 -9.15 2.63
CA VAL A 63 -1.44 -9.43 1.66
C VAL A 63 -0.36 -10.27 2.36
N VAL A 64 0.18 -11.25 1.65
CA VAL A 64 1.10 -12.24 2.22
C VAL A 64 2.33 -12.37 1.35
N ILE A 65 3.52 -12.38 1.97
CA ILE A 65 4.75 -12.81 1.31
C ILE A 65 4.68 -14.35 1.22
N PRO A 66 4.69 -14.95 -0.01
CA PRO A 66 4.60 -16.39 -0.15
C PRO A 66 5.78 -17.09 0.53
N GLY A 67 5.51 -17.90 1.54
CA GLY A 67 6.51 -18.53 2.40
C GLY A 67 7.41 -19.58 1.72
N LEU A 68 7.05 -20.04 0.50
CA LEU A 68 7.90 -20.93 -0.30
C LEU A 68 9.20 -20.25 -0.77
N LEU A 69 9.28 -18.93 -0.73
CA LEU A 69 10.50 -18.18 -1.06
C LEU A 69 11.46 -18.09 0.13
N ALA A 70 10.96 -18.21 1.34
CA ALA A 70 11.75 -18.22 2.56
C ALA A 70 12.21 -19.66 2.87
N LYS A 71 13.34 -20.07 2.27
CA LYS A 71 14.03 -21.32 2.67
C LYS A 71 14.61 -21.14 4.07
N LYS A 72 13.79 -21.31 5.10
CA LYS A 72 14.30 -21.45 6.47
C LYS A 72 15.02 -22.79 6.58
N ARG A 73 16.34 -22.77 6.67
CA ARG A 73 17.11 -23.96 7.03
C ARG A 73 16.62 -24.45 8.39
N GLY A 74 16.14 -25.69 8.47
CA GLY A 74 15.66 -26.31 9.70
C GLY A 74 14.16 -26.19 9.97
N ALA A 75 13.35 -25.71 9.01
CA ALA A 75 11.90 -25.69 9.14
C ALA A 75 11.31 -27.11 9.21
N THR A 76 10.35 -27.31 10.10
CA THR A 76 9.64 -28.59 10.26
C THR A 76 8.69 -28.84 9.08
N LEU A 77 8.30 -30.10 8.86
CA LEU A 77 7.31 -30.47 7.83
C LEU A 77 5.99 -29.71 8.01
N ALA A 78 5.57 -29.51 9.26
CA ALA A 78 4.36 -28.76 9.57
C ALA A 78 4.45 -27.29 9.16
N GLU A 79 5.61 -26.65 9.32
CA GLU A 79 5.84 -25.27 8.86
C GLU A 79 5.84 -25.18 7.33
N HIS A 80 6.42 -26.16 6.64
CA HIS A 80 6.36 -26.23 5.19
C HIS A 80 4.92 -26.40 4.66
N LEU A 81 4.11 -27.23 5.29
CA LEU A 81 2.69 -27.41 4.94
C LEU A 81 1.89 -26.14 5.20
N ARG A 82 2.11 -25.46 6.33
CA ARG A 82 1.48 -24.15 6.62
C ARG A 82 1.86 -23.10 5.58
N ALA A 83 3.14 -22.99 5.22
CA ALA A 83 3.63 -22.06 4.22
C ALA A 83 3.06 -22.37 2.83
N ALA A 84 2.96 -23.65 2.46
CA ALA A 84 2.32 -24.07 1.20
C ALA A 84 0.83 -23.72 1.19
N GLY A 85 0.11 -23.97 2.29
CA GLY A 85 -1.30 -23.59 2.46
C GLY A 85 -1.53 -22.07 2.37
N ALA A 86 -0.66 -21.28 2.99
CA ALA A 86 -0.70 -19.82 2.91
C ALA A 86 -0.44 -19.32 1.47
N THR A 87 0.51 -19.96 0.78
CA THR A 87 0.82 -19.64 -0.62
C THR A 87 -0.35 -19.97 -1.54
N LEU A 88 -1.00 -21.13 -1.38
CA LEU A 88 -2.17 -21.52 -2.14
C LEU A 88 -3.35 -20.56 -1.87
N ARG A 89 -3.59 -20.23 -0.60
CA ARG A 89 -4.63 -19.26 -0.23
C ARG A 89 -4.37 -17.90 -0.86
N ASN A 90 -3.12 -17.44 -0.83
CA ASN A 90 -2.74 -16.19 -1.49
C ASN A 90 -2.98 -16.25 -3.00
N TRP A 91 -2.65 -17.36 -3.65
CA TRP A 91 -2.89 -17.55 -5.07
C TRP A 91 -4.39 -17.49 -5.42
N VAL A 92 -5.25 -18.19 -4.66
CA VAL A 92 -6.70 -18.15 -4.86
C VAL A 92 -7.23 -16.71 -4.71
N ARG A 93 -6.79 -15.99 -3.68
CA ARG A 93 -7.18 -14.58 -3.46
C ARG A 93 -6.67 -13.66 -4.57
N ASN A 94 -5.46 -13.90 -5.09
CA ASN A 94 -4.95 -13.17 -6.24
C ASN A 94 -5.84 -13.37 -7.47
N VAL A 95 -6.22 -14.61 -7.77
CA VAL A 95 -7.14 -14.93 -8.89
C VAL A 95 -8.47 -14.23 -8.71
N ALA A 96 -9.06 -14.27 -7.51
CA ALA A 96 -10.32 -13.57 -7.22
C ALA A 96 -10.19 -12.06 -7.45
N SER A 97 -9.13 -11.43 -6.93
CA SER A 97 -8.87 -10.00 -7.12
C SER A 97 -8.63 -9.63 -8.58
N MET A 98 -7.84 -10.42 -9.30
CA MET A 98 -7.61 -10.24 -10.74
C MET A 98 -8.92 -10.34 -11.53
N ARG A 99 -9.82 -11.24 -11.13
CA ARG A 99 -11.15 -11.41 -11.75
C ARG A 99 -12.04 -10.19 -11.51
N ILE A 100 -12.06 -9.67 -10.28
CA ILE A 100 -12.78 -8.43 -9.92
C ILE A 100 -12.24 -7.26 -10.76
N MET A 101 -10.90 -7.10 -10.81
CA MET A 101 -10.27 -6.05 -11.61
C MET A 101 -10.59 -6.18 -13.11
N ALA A 102 -10.62 -7.41 -13.64
CA ALA A 102 -10.96 -7.64 -15.04
C ALA A 102 -12.41 -7.26 -15.34
N GLY A 103 -13.34 -7.56 -14.43
CA GLY A 103 -14.76 -7.24 -14.58
C GLY A 103 -15.06 -5.74 -14.48
N ASP A 104 -14.26 -4.98 -13.70
CA ASP A 104 -14.50 -3.56 -13.41
C ASP A 104 -13.45 -2.63 -14.07
N LYS A 105 -12.88 -3.00 -15.19
CA LYS A 105 -11.89 -2.20 -15.94
C LYS A 105 -10.68 -1.74 -15.10
N GLY A 106 -10.28 -2.54 -14.13
CA GLY A 106 -9.19 -2.23 -13.19
C GLY A 106 -7.77 -2.35 -13.74
N PHE A 107 -7.60 -2.69 -15.02
CA PHE A 107 -6.28 -2.80 -15.65
C PHE A 107 -6.04 -1.64 -16.63
N PRO A 108 -5.13 -0.70 -16.30
CA PRO A 108 -4.83 0.43 -17.18
C PRO A 108 -4.25 -0.04 -18.52
N GLY A 109 -4.75 0.54 -19.61
CA GLY A 109 -4.23 0.29 -20.95
C GLY A 109 -4.57 -1.06 -21.58
N ILE A 110 -5.47 -1.84 -20.96
CA ILE A 110 -5.98 -3.07 -21.56
C ILE A 110 -7.34 -2.78 -22.18
N PRO A 111 -7.50 -2.97 -23.50
CA PRO A 111 -8.79 -2.79 -24.14
C PRO A 111 -9.77 -3.84 -23.64
N HIS A 112 -10.89 -3.40 -23.10
CA HIS A 112 -11.97 -4.28 -22.67
C HIS A 112 -12.85 -4.63 -23.86
N THR A 113 -12.66 -5.79 -24.41
CA THR A 113 -13.49 -6.31 -25.50
C THR A 113 -14.87 -6.79 -25.02
N SER A 114 -14.92 -7.41 -23.87
CA SER A 114 -16.15 -7.67 -23.10
C SER A 114 -15.79 -8.07 -21.67
N THR A 115 -16.70 -7.80 -20.73
CA THR A 115 -16.50 -8.20 -19.33
C THR A 115 -16.39 -9.73 -19.19
N LEU A 116 -17.16 -10.49 -19.97
CA LEU A 116 -17.12 -11.96 -19.95
C LEU A 116 -15.77 -12.49 -20.44
N SER A 117 -15.25 -11.99 -21.57
CA SER A 117 -13.95 -12.37 -22.12
C SER A 117 -12.82 -12.04 -21.16
N ALA A 118 -12.87 -10.87 -20.51
CA ALA A 118 -11.87 -10.48 -19.53
C ALA A 118 -11.86 -11.41 -18.31
N VAL A 119 -13.02 -11.74 -17.75
CA VAL A 119 -13.17 -12.58 -16.56
C VAL A 119 -12.79 -14.03 -16.78
N THR A 120 -12.89 -14.53 -18.01
CA THR A 120 -12.52 -15.91 -18.40
C THR A 120 -11.08 -16.02 -18.92
N SER A 121 -10.37 -14.92 -19.09
CA SER A 121 -8.99 -14.92 -19.59
C SER A 121 -8.02 -15.66 -18.69
N LEU A 122 -7.10 -16.43 -19.27
CA LEU A 122 -6.00 -17.08 -18.54
C LEU A 122 -5.03 -16.08 -17.86
N GLN A 123 -5.10 -14.80 -18.21
CA GLN A 123 -4.28 -13.75 -17.58
C GLN A 123 -4.65 -13.53 -16.11
N ILE A 124 -5.86 -13.87 -15.68
CA ILE A 124 -6.28 -13.78 -14.26
C ILE A 124 -5.41 -14.66 -13.34
N PHE A 125 -4.85 -15.75 -13.85
CA PHE A 125 -3.96 -16.64 -13.09
C PHE A 125 -2.51 -16.14 -13.04
N ARG A 126 -2.19 -15.05 -13.77
CA ARG A 126 -0.82 -14.54 -13.95
C ARG A 126 -0.51 -13.29 -13.14
N ALA A 127 -1.10 -13.14 -11.95
CA ALA A 127 -0.86 -11.98 -11.06
C ALA A 127 0.62 -11.76 -10.74
N GLN A 128 1.41 -12.83 -10.66
CA GLN A 128 2.84 -12.77 -10.34
C GLN A 128 3.76 -12.75 -11.57
N SER A 129 3.21 -12.59 -12.77
CA SER A 129 3.98 -12.63 -14.01
C SER A 129 4.91 -11.40 -14.15
N THR A 130 6.14 -11.65 -14.60
CA THR A 130 7.11 -10.60 -14.93
C THR A 130 7.12 -10.26 -16.43
N LYS A 131 6.32 -10.95 -17.26
CA LYS A 131 6.24 -10.71 -18.69
C LYS A 131 5.65 -9.32 -18.99
N ALA A 132 6.13 -8.69 -20.06
CA ALA A 132 5.64 -7.39 -20.51
C ALA A 132 4.16 -7.45 -21.01
N SER A 133 3.75 -8.63 -21.51
CA SER A 133 2.37 -8.86 -21.99
C SER A 133 1.38 -9.22 -20.89
N ALA A 134 1.81 -9.34 -19.63
CA ALA A 134 0.91 -9.61 -18.52
C ALA A 134 0.07 -8.38 -18.18
N TRP A 135 -1.20 -8.58 -17.79
CA TRP A 135 -2.09 -7.47 -17.37
C TRP A 135 -1.56 -6.66 -16.18
N VAL A 136 -0.73 -7.26 -15.37
CA VAL A 136 -0.07 -6.60 -14.23
C VAL A 136 1.18 -5.80 -14.63
N ALA A 137 1.62 -5.85 -15.89
CA ALA A 137 2.83 -5.15 -16.33
C ALA A 137 2.76 -3.62 -16.16
N PRO A 138 1.64 -2.93 -16.47
CA PRO A 138 1.49 -1.49 -16.19
C PRO A 138 1.57 -1.19 -14.70
N ILE A 139 0.98 -2.04 -13.85
CA ILE A 139 1.01 -1.88 -12.38
C ILE A 139 2.44 -2.03 -11.86
N ARG A 140 3.20 -3.00 -12.38
CA ARG A 140 4.62 -3.17 -12.00
C ARG A 140 5.47 -1.96 -12.37
N ARG A 141 5.28 -1.42 -13.58
CA ARG A 141 5.99 -0.20 -14.03
C ARG A 141 5.65 0.99 -13.14
N ALA A 142 4.38 1.20 -12.85
CA ALA A 142 3.94 2.26 -11.96
C ALA A 142 4.45 2.07 -10.52
N ALA A 143 4.54 0.83 -10.04
CA ALA A 143 5.11 0.51 -8.74
C ALA A 143 6.60 0.85 -8.67
N LEU A 144 7.38 0.50 -9.70
CA LEU A 144 8.81 0.82 -9.77
C LEU A 144 9.03 2.34 -9.86
N ASP A 145 8.22 3.04 -10.65
CA ASP A 145 8.25 4.50 -10.75
C ASP A 145 7.97 5.15 -9.38
N THR A 146 6.89 4.73 -8.71
CA THR A 146 6.55 5.22 -7.36
C THR A 146 7.68 4.97 -6.37
N TYR A 147 8.27 3.77 -6.40
CA TYR A 147 9.38 3.40 -5.54
C TYR A 147 10.62 4.29 -5.76
N THR A 148 11.00 4.49 -7.01
CA THR A 148 12.15 5.32 -7.38
C THR A 148 11.91 6.77 -6.98
N ARG A 149 10.78 7.34 -7.37
CA ARG A 149 10.43 8.73 -7.05
C ARG A 149 10.34 9.00 -5.55
N LEU A 150 9.80 8.05 -4.77
CA LEU A 150 9.72 8.19 -3.32
C LEU A 150 11.11 8.25 -2.68
N ASN A 151 12.02 7.35 -3.08
CA ASN A 151 13.38 7.34 -2.54
C ASN A 151 14.18 8.58 -2.98
N GLU A 152 14.00 9.04 -4.21
CA GLU A 152 14.57 10.30 -4.70
C GLU A 152 14.03 11.50 -3.92
N ALA A 153 12.72 11.55 -3.66
CA ALA A 153 12.10 12.61 -2.87
C ALA A 153 12.64 12.64 -1.43
N VAL A 154 12.81 11.47 -0.81
CA VAL A 154 13.43 11.36 0.51
C VAL A 154 14.87 11.90 0.47
N ALA A 155 15.67 11.51 -0.52
CA ALA A 155 17.04 11.98 -0.67
C ALA A 155 17.11 13.50 -0.93
N ALA A 156 16.20 14.03 -1.75
CA ALA A 156 16.08 15.46 -2.05
C ALA A 156 15.47 16.30 -0.92
N ARG A 157 14.93 15.64 0.12
CA ARG A 157 14.15 16.27 1.21
C ARG A 157 12.89 16.98 0.71
N ASP A 158 12.25 16.44 -0.31
CA ASP A 158 10.99 16.95 -0.83
C ASP A 158 9.82 16.34 -0.03
N GLU A 159 9.42 17.05 1.04
CA GLU A 159 8.31 16.60 1.90
C GLU A 159 6.98 16.50 1.13
N ASP A 160 6.75 17.36 0.13
CA ASP A 160 5.48 17.40 -0.58
C ASP A 160 5.37 16.20 -1.56
N ALA A 161 6.45 15.86 -2.25
CA ALA A 161 6.50 14.62 -3.03
C ALA A 161 6.34 13.39 -2.14
N VAL A 162 6.98 13.36 -0.95
CA VAL A 162 6.79 12.26 0.02
C VAL A 162 5.32 12.16 0.46
N LYS A 163 4.65 13.28 0.76
CA LYS A 163 3.23 13.31 1.14
C LYS A 163 2.32 12.80 0.01
N ALA A 164 2.69 13.07 -1.24
CA ALA A 164 1.94 12.61 -2.41
C ALA A 164 2.13 11.10 -2.70
N LEU A 165 3.31 10.54 -2.38
CA LEU A 165 3.69 9.17 -2.74
C LEU A 165 3.57 8.16 -1.59
N ALA A 166 3.33 8.61 -0.35
CA ALA A 166 3.16 7.73 0.81
C ALA A 166 1.92 8.11 1.63
N ILE A 167 1.30 7.12 2.27
CA ILE A 167 0.10 7.31 3.11
C ILE A 167 0.24 6.62 4.46
N GLY A 168 -0.58 7.07 5.44
CA GLY A 168 -0.63 6.48 6.77
C GLY A 168 0.72 6.49 7.50
N ASP A 169 1.04 5.37 8.14
CA ASP A 169 2.27 5.21 8.93
C ASP A 169 3.53 5.35 8.07
N MET A 170 3.48 4.92 6.80
CA MET A 170 4.60 5.06 5.88
C MET A 170 4.90 6.51 5.53
N ARG A 171 3.87 7.36 5.42
CA ARG A 171 4.08 8.82 5.27
C ARG A 171 4.84 9.38 6.47
N ALA A 172 4.42 9.03 7.68
CA ALA A 172 5.08 9.49 8.90
C ALA A 172 6.54 8.98 8.97
N HIS A 173 6.76 7.72 8.60
CA HIS A 173 8.08 7.11 8.54
C HIS A 173 9.02 7.85 7.59
N TYR A 174 8.62 8.04 6.31
CA TYR A 174 9.45 8.70 5.30
C TYR A 174 9.69 10.19 5.63
N LEU A 175 8.68 10.91 6.15
CA LEU A 175 8.88 12.27 6.64
C LEU A 175 9.85 12.32 7.83
N GLY A 176 9.81 11.30 8.70
CA GLY A 176 10.80 11.15 9.78
C GLY A 176 12.21 10.97 9.24
N LEU A 177 12.40 10.18 8.18
CA LEU A 177 13.69 10.02 7.51
C LEU A 177 14.18 11.36 6.92
N VAL A 178 13.31 12.11 6.24
CA VAL A 178 13.65 13.44 5.69
C VAL A 178 14.11 14.39 6.79
N ARG A 179 13.40 14.46 7.91
CA ARG A 179 13.71 15.36 9.03
C ARG A 179 14.99 15.00 9.79
N ARG A 180 15.36 13.72 9.80
CA ARG A 180 16.61 13.25 10.43
C ARG A 180 17.85 13.52 9.58
N GLN A 181 17.71 13.89 8.31
CA GLN A 181 18.84 14.19 7.45
C GLN A 181 19.52 15.48 7.87
N ASP A 182 20.87 15.49 7.86
CA ASP A 182 21.67 16.67 8.14
C ASP A 182 21.41 17.76 7.08
N PRO A 183 20.88 18.95 7.45
CA PRO A 183 20.62 20.03 6.51
C PRO A 183 21.88 20.60 5.85
N ALA A 184 23.06 20.32 6.42
CA ALA A 184 24.34 20.73 5.86
C ALA A 184 24.84 19.80 4.75
N ARG A 185 24.13 18.71 4.47
CA ARG A 185 24.54 17.69 3.49
C ARG A 185 23.50 17.59 2.38
N ARG A 186 23.96 17.23 1.18
CA ARG A 186 23.12 16.87 0.05
C ARG A 186 23.22 15.37 -0.17
N TYR A 187 22.09 14.69 -0.19
CA TYR A 187 21.97 13.25 -0.44
C TYR A 187 21.55 13.02 -1.89
N VAL A 188 22.20 12.08 -2.55
CA VAL A 188 21.85 11.65 -3.91
C VAL A 188 21.70 10.15 -3.89
N TRP A 189 20.46 9.68 -3.91
CA TRP A 189 20.13 8.29 -4.03
C TRP A 189 19.89 7.96 -5.51
N ARG A 190 20.31 6.77 -5.93
CA ARG A 190 20.08 6.29 -7.29
C ARG A 190 19.72 4.82 -7.29
N CYS A 191 18.67 4.48 -8.02
CA CYS A 191 18.40 3.12 -8.45
C CYS A 191 19.21 2.84 -9.71
N VAL A 192 20.25 2.03 -9.59
CA VAL A 192 21.13 1.67 -10.74
C VAL A 192 20.38 0.74 -11.68
N GLY A 193 19.49 -0.10 -11.17
CA GLY A 193 18.67 -1.01 -11.94
C GLY A 193 18.04 -2.10 -11.09
N GLU A 194 17.17 -2.88 -11.70
CA GLU A 194 16.62 -4.09 -11.10
C GLU A 194 17.59 -5.27 -11.27
N ARG A 195 17.91 -5.95 -10.18
CA ARG A 195 18.67 -7.21 -10.22
C ARG A 195 17.77 -8.35 -10.71
N THR A 196 16.55 -8.36 -10.23
CA THR A 196 15.47 -9.18 -10.77
C THR A 196 14.26 -8.28 -11.01
N PRO A 197 13.48 -8.50 -12.09
CA PRO A 197 12.32 -7.68 -12.37
C PRO A 197 11.37 -7.61 -11.16
N CYS A 198 10.86 -6.44 -10.84
CA CYS A 198 9.92 -6.29 -9.74
C CYS A 198 8.72 -7.21 -9.94
N ARG A 199 8.26 -7.84 -8.86
CA ARG A 199 7.26 -8.89 -8.90
C ARG A 199 6.12 -8.59 -7.94
N ILE A 200 4.90 -8.63 -8.45
CA ILE A 200 3.72 -8.58 -7.61
C ILE A 200 3.53 -9.95 -6.95
N LEU A 201 3.50 -9.97 -5.61
CA LEU A 201 3.32 -11.19 -4.82
C LEU A 201 1.86 -11.41 -4.43
N SER A 202 1.16 -10.32 -4.10
CA SER A 202 -0.25 -10.34 -3.73
C SER A 202 -0.99 -9.18 -4.40
N VAL A 203 -2.23 -9.45 -4.81
CA VAL A 203 -3.18 -8.45 -5.30
C VAL A 203 -4.44 -8.57 -4.47
N ARG A 204 -4.94 -7.44 -3.98
CA ARG A 204 -6.23 -7.35 -3.29
C ARG A 204 -7.00 -6.19 -3.87
N SER A 205 -8.21 -6.46 -4.28
CA SER A 205 -9.07 -5.45 -4.90
C SER A 205 -10.49 -5.60 -4.37
N THR A 206 -11.08 -4.48 -3.99
CA THR A 206 -12.45 -4.44 -3.47
C THR A 206 -13.17 -3.21 -4.01
N PRO A 207 -14.47 -3.30 -4.31
CA PRO A 207 -15.29 -2.12 -4.59
C PRO A 207 -15.31 -1.21 -3.35
N ALA A 208 -14.93 0.05 -3.52
CA ALA A 208 -14.87 1.00 -2.42
C ALA A 208 -15.41 2.39 -2.78
N HIS A 209 -15.68 2.66 -4.05
CA HIS A 209 -16.33 3.90 -4.45
C HIS A 209 -17.83 3.82 -4.19
N LEU A 210 -18.31 4.65 -3.28
CA LEU A 210 -19.71 4.69 -2.85
C LEU A 210 -20.54 5.77 -3.57
N GLY A 211 -19.91 6.53 -4.49
CA GLY A 211 -20.60 7.55 -5.28
C GLY A 211 -21.66 6.95 -6.20
N MET A 212 -22.78 7.65 -6.39
CA MET A 212 -23.87 7.21 -7.26
C MET A 212 -23.49 7.25 -8.74
N HIS A 213 -22.57 8.14 -9.12
CA HIS A 213 -22.10 8.27 -10.49
C HIS A 213 -20.97 7.27 -10.79
N VAL A 214 -20.93 6.81 -12.05
CA VAL A 214 -19.77 6.04 -12.53
C VAL A 214 -18.57 6.98 -12.53
N PRO A 215 -17.43 6.59 -11.94
CA PRO A 215 -16.22 7.39 -11.99
C PRO A 215 -15.83 7.70 -13.44
N ASN A 216 -15.38 8.93 -13.70
CA ASN A 216 -14.89 9.31 -15.01
C ASN A 216 -13.60 8.56 -15.35
N ASP A 217 -12.79 8.29 -14.31
CA ASP A 217 -11.50 7.63 -14.44
C ASP A 217 -11.57 6.21 -13.86
N GLY A 218 -11.35 5.22 -14.71
CA GLY A 218 -11.11 3.85 -14.30
C GLY A 218 -12.31 3.12 -13.71
N SER A 219 -12.11 2.54 -12.54
CA SER A 219 -13.05 1.63 -11.89
C SER A 219 -13.37 2.05 -10.46
N ARG A 220 -14.42 1.45 -9.87
CA ARG A 220 -14.83 1.70 -8.48
C ARG A 220 -13.95 0.98 -7.44
N LEU A 221 -12.80 0.48 -7.85
CA LEU A 221 -11.98 -0.40 -7.04
C LEU A 221 -10.94 0.36 -6.20
N LEU A 222 -10.81 -0.03 -4.95
CA LEU A 222 -9.61 0.18 -4.17
C LEU A 222 -8.71 -1.05 -4.34
N THR A 223 -7.52 -0.84 -4.81
CA THR A 223 -6.57 -1.93 -5.07
C THR A 223 -5.31 -1.73 -4.23
N GLN A 224 -4.89 -2.80 -3.56
CA GLN A 224 -3.60 -2.90 -2.89
C GLN A 224 -2.78 -4.04 -3.51
N VAL A 225 -1.53 -3.78 -3.77
CA VAL A 225 -0.58 -4.76 -4.32
C VAL A 225 0.66 -4.84 -3.45
N LEU A 226 1.07 -6.06 -3.11
CA LEU A 226 2.35 -6.32 -2.49
C LEU A 226 3.37 -6.56 -3.60
N VAL A 227 4.40 -5.74 -3.65
CA VAL A 227 5.46 -5.79 -4.66
C VAL A 227 6.79 -6.08 -4.00
N ARG A 228 7.51 -7.06 -4.53
CA ARG A 228 8.91 -7.32 -4.19
C ARG A 228 9.79 -6.55 -5.16
N PHE A 229 10.58 -5.66 -4.62
CA PHE A 229 11.67 -4.97 -5.31
C PHE A 229 13.00 -5.66 -5.00
N ASP A 230 13.81 -5.86 -5.99
CA ASP A 230 15.17 -6.42 -5.87
C ASP A 230 16.07 -5.59 -6.77
N THR A 231 16.61 -4.52 -6.20
CA THR A 231 17.27 -3.44 -6.93
C THR A 231 18.71 -3.25 -6.46
N LEU A 232 19.53 -2.69 -7.35
CA LEU A 232 20.84 -2.19 -7.02
C LEU A 232 20.74 -0.70 -6.73
N GLN A 233 21.14 -0.29 -5.52
CA GLN A 233 21.02 1.08 -5.06
C GLN A 233 22.35 1.65 -4.62
N SER A 234 22.60 2.91 -4.93
CA SER A 234 23.76 3.67 -4.47
C SER A 234 23.32 4.93 -3.76
N LEU A 235 24.15 5.39 -2.82
CA LEU A 235 23.93 6.62 -2.08
C LEU A 235 25.24 7.43 -2.05
N GLU A 236 25.17 8.67 -2.48
CA GLU A 236 26.25 9.64 -2.39
C GLU A 236 25.83 10.77 -1.47
N VAL A 237 26.74 11.23 -0.60
CA VAL A 237 26.50 12.33 0.31
C VAL A 237 27.56 13.41 0.07
N TYR A 238 27.10 14.61 -0.21
CA TYR A 238 27.95 15.76 -0.50
C TYR A 238 27.82 16.81 0.61
N SER A 239 28.91 17.52 0.86
CA SER A 239 28.91 18.71 1.71
C SER A 239 28.22 19.88 0.99
N LYS A 240 27.92 20.98 1.70
CA LYS A 240 27.43 22.24 1.08
C LYS A 240 28.38 22.80 0.01
N LYS A 241 29.67 22.52 0.11
CA LYS A 241 30.69 22.95 -0.87
C LYS A 241 30.77 22.03 -2.09
N GLY A 242 29.92 20.99 -2.20
CA GLY A 242 29.94 20.04 -3.30
C GLY A 242 31.01 18.95 -3.17
N THR A 243 31.76 18.89 -2.07
CA THR A 243 32.75 17.84 -1.84
C THR A 243 32.04 16.54 -1.45
N LEU A 244 32.42 15.42 -2.06
CA LEU A 244 31.93 14.10 -1.71
C LEU A 244 32.41 13.71 -0.31
N VAL A 245 31.48 13.52 0.62
CA VAL A 245 31.76 13.15 2.02
C VAL A 245 31.66 11.64 2.21
N HIS A 246 30.66 11.03 1.58
CA HIS A 246 30.42 9.58 1.68
C HIS A 246 29.89 9.05 0.37
N LYS A 247 30.40 7.88 -0.03
CA LYS A 247 29.90 7.14 -1.18
C LYS A 247 29.64 5.71 -0.76
N GLN A 248 28.41 5.28 -0.98
CA GLN A 248 28.04 3.88 -0.90
C GLN A 248 27.84 3.37 -2.32
N ASP A 249 28.69 2.45 -2.74
CA ASP A 249 28.58 1.80 -4.04
C ASP A 249 27.29 0.98 -4.13
N ALA A 250 26.89 0.65 -5.35
CA ALA A 250 25.66 -0.06 -5.63
C ALA A 250 25.59 -1.38 -4.86
N LYS A 251 24.61 -1.48 -3.95
CA LYS A 251 24.33 -2.68 -3.15
C LYS A 251 22.97 -3.26 -3.52
N PRO A 252 22.83 -4.60 -3.48
CA PRO A 252 21.53 -5.24 -3.65
C PRO A 252 20.64 -4.95 -2.43
N VAL A 253 19.43 -4.48 -2.70
CA VAL A 253 18.40 -4.20 -1.69
C VAL A 253 17.12 -4.92 -2.10
N VAL A 254 16.56 -5.71 -1.18
CA VAL A 254 15.28 -6.40 -1.36
C VAL A 254 14.26 -5.83 -0.40
N GLU A 255 13.17 -5.33 -0.94
CA GLU A 255 12.08 -4.72 -0.17
C GLU A 255 10.72 -5.24 -0.63
N HIS A 256 9.81 -5.34 0.31
CA HIS A 256 8.44 -5.75 0.08
C HIS A 256 7.50 -4.63 0.49
N LEU A 257 6.99 -3.87 -0.49
CA LEU A 257 6.12 -2.74 -0.23
C LEU A 257 4.69 -3.04 -0.67
N VAL A 258 3.75 -2.59 0.14
CA VAL A 258 2.34 -2.56 -0.22
C VAL A 258 2.05 -1.20 -0.85
N LEU A 259 1.66 -1.22 -2.12
CA LEU A 259 1.19 -0.04 -2.81
C LEU A 259 -0.32 -0.06 -2.91
N GLN A 260 -0.93 1.12 -2.83
CA GLN A 260 -2.37 1.32 -2.91
C GLN A 260 -2.71 2.31 -4.01
N LYS A 261 -3.82 2.06 -4.70
CA LYS A 261 -4.45 3.03 -5.61
C LYS A 261 -5.96 2.95 -5.47
N ARG A 262 -6.60 4.13 -5.45
CA ARG A 262 -8.03 4.29 -5.68
C ARG A 262 -8.21 4.46 -7.18
N MET A 263 -8.82 3.47 -7.83
CA MET A 263 -8.89 3.40 -9.29
C MET A 263 -9.83 4.43 -9.92
N TRP A 264 -10.61 5.15 -9.09
CA TRP A 264 -11.52 6.22 -9.53
C TRP A 264 -10.90 7.60 -9.54
N TYR A 265 -9.64 7.73 -9.10
CA TYR A 265 -8.88 8.96 -9.20
C TYR A 265 -7.73 8.79 -10.18
N ASP A 266 -7.46 9.85 -10.93
CA ASP A 266 -6.19 9.97 -11.65
C ASP A 266 -5.08 10.40 -10.67
N SER A 267 -4.61 9.45 -9.90
CA SER A 267 -3.57 9.62 -8.90
C SER A 267 -2.49 8.57 -9.06
N PRO A 268 -1.25 8.84 -8.65
CA PRO A 268 -0.21 7.82 -8.64
C PRO A 268 -0.55 6.68 -7.67
N TRP A 269 0.13 5.56 -7.82
CA TRP A 269 0.20 4.55 -6.77
C TRP A 269 0.95 5.15 -5.58
N VAL A 270 0.51 4.83 -4.37
CA VAL A 270 1.11 5.34 -3.14
C VAL A 270 1.58 4.19 -2.26
N VAL A 271 2.70 4.38 -1.57
CA VAL A 271 3.20 3.39 -0.61
C VAL A 271 2.36 3.44 0.65
N ARG A 272 1.79 2.29 1.00
CA ARG A 272 0.89 2.12 2.14
C ARG A 272 1.56 1.47 3.34
N ASP A 273 2.40 0.45 3.07
CA ASP A 273 2.96 -0.39 4.13
C ASP A 273 4.25 -1.06 3.64
N VAL A 274 5.05 -1.57 4.57
CA VAL A 274 6.22 -2.40 4.32
C VAL A 274 6.08 -3.72 5.04
N LEU A 275 6.40 -4.82 4.35
CA LEU A 275 6.38 -6.14 4.95
C LEU A 275 7.79 -6.72 4.99
N TYR A 276 8.10 -7.42 6.07
CA TYR A 276 9.39 -8.07 6.27
C TYR A 276 9.26 -9.58 6.17
N GLU A 277 10.21 -10.23 5.53
CA GLU A 277 10.24 -11.70 5.47
C GLU A 277 10.40 -12.30 6.86
N GLY A 278 9.55 -13.28 7.18
CA GLY A 278 9.63 -14.02 8.44
C GLY A 278 8.92 -13.40 9.64
N LEU A 279 8.35 -12.19 9.50
CA LEU A 279 7.41 -11.61 10.46
C LEU A 279 5.99 -11.97 10.06
N GLU A 280 5.17 -12.40 11.03
CA GLU A 280 3.74 -12.51 10.79
C GLU A 280 3.17 -11.10 10.62
N ASN A 281 2.22 -10.92 9.68
CA ASN A 281 1.69 -9.62 9.26
C ASN A 281 1.00 -8.79 10.36
N HIS A 282 0.99 -9.28 11.59
CA HIS A 282 0.33 -8.65 12.74
C HIS A 282 1.29 -7.97 13.72
N GLU A 283 2.58 -8.26 13.66
CA GLU A 283 3.56 -7.52 14.44
C GLU A 283 4.01 -6.29 13.66
N LYS A 284 3.31 -5.17 13.90
CA LYS A 284 3.84 -3.86 13.54
C LYS A 284 5.13 -3.70 14.32
N VAL A 285 6.26 -3.73 13.63
CA VAL A 285 7.51 -3.26 14.20
C VAL A 285 7.32 -1.77 14.45
N VAL A 286 6.94 -1.43 15.67
CA VAL A 286 7.02 -0.07 16.16
C VAL A 286 8.52 0.22 16.19
N ALA A 287 9.01 0.92 15.17
CA ALA A 287 10.37 1.39 15.16
C ALA A 287 10.56 2.30 16.36
N ALA A 288 11.43 1.87 17.27
CA ALA A 288 11.85 2.62 18.43
C ALA A 288 12.58 3.93 18.04
#